data_99a43112fe605353a2ed712e9cdee88a
#
_entry.id   99a43112fe605353a2ed712e9cdee88a
#
_cell.length_a   1.000
_cell.length_b   1.000
_cell.length_c   1.000
_cell.angle_alpha   90.00
_cell.angle_beta   90.00
_cell.angle_gamma   90.00
#
_symmetry.space_group_name_H-M   'P 1'
#
loop_
_entity.id
_entity.type
_entity.pdbx_description
1 polymer ?
#
loop_
_entity_poly.entity_id
_entity_poly.type
_entity_poly.pdbx_seq_one_letter_code
_entity_poly.pdbx_strand_id
1 'polypeptide(L)'
;VVNLKKNSSDFLGFKIKVIPKGRTKHGYVAKTDMNQKALKKAKTNLKLKVKDIARHTTGFNISRYNLTVIGMQNYYCIATNVYNNLTEVSYALLPTIRIRLRNIAKSVPFESTSSEFQSRTKGIRPKTKIVMIADNPLLPIQGVQHKNPMNFSQDICNFTKQGRNKVHEDVVVVTKEEIRALLENENPADSVEFNDNRISAYIAQQGN
;
A
#
# COMPACT_ATOMS: atom_id res chain seq x y z
N VAL A 1 -30.19 5.56 2.14
CA VAL A 1 -29.47 5.47 3.43
C VAL A 1 -29.37 4.00 3.80
N VAL A 2 -28.14 3.49 4.11
CA VAL A 2 -27.88 2.09 4.47
C VAL A 2 -27.64 1.98 5.98
N ASN A 3 -28.34 1.08 6.65
CA ASN A 3 -28.06 0.78 8.05
C ASN A 3 -26.87 -0.18 8.15
N LEU A 4 -25.70 0.34 8.49
CA LEU A 4 -24.43 -0.41 8.56
C LEU A 4 -24.38 -1.45 9.69
N LYS A 5 -25.30 -1.42 10.66
CA LYS A 5 -25.43 -2.48 11.68
C LYS A 5 -26.07 -3.75 11.12
N LYS A 6 -26.92 -3.60 10.10
CA LYS A 6 -27.61 -4.74 9.45
C LYS A 6 -26.93 -5.14 8.15
N ASN A 7 -26.52 -4.15 7.34
CA ASN A 7 -25.96 -4.35 6.01
C ASN A 7 -24.55 -3.77 5.91
N SER A 8 -23.78 -4.20 4.91
CA SER A 8 -22.52 -3.55 4.54
C SER A 8 -22.76 -2.54 3.42
N SER A 9 -21.89 -1.54 3.34
CA SER A 9 -21.86 -0.58 2.23
C SER A 9 -20.49 -0.58 1.57
N ASP A 10 -20.47 -0.42 0.26
CA ASP A 10 -19.24 -0.30 -0.52
C ASP A 10 -18.93 1.18 -0.75
N PHE A 11 -17.72 1.61 -0.43
CA PHE A 11 -17.26 2.98 -0.62
C PHE A 11 -15.77 2.99 -0.99
N LEU A 12 -15.42 3.63 -2.10
CA LEU A 12 -14.05 3.80 -2.59
C LEU A 12 -13.19 2.51 -2.56
N GLY A 13 -13.76 1.38 -2.94
CA GLY A 13 -13.05 0.09 -2.94
C GLY A 13 -13.05 -0.64 -1.59
N PHE A 14 -13.58 -0.03 -0.53
CA PHE A 14 -13.77 -0.64 0.77
C PHE A 14 -15.20 -1.14 0.94
N LYS A 15 -15.34 -2.25 1.66
CA LYS A 15 -16.60 -2.75 2.20
C LYS A 15 -16.64 -2.39 3.68
N ILE A 16 -17.62 -1.61 4.09
CA ILE A 16 -17.76 -1.10 5.46
C ILE A 16 -18.94 -1.80 6.14
N LYS A 17 -18.72 -2.28 7.35
CA LYS A 17 -19.74 -2.91 8.20
C LYS A 17 -19.51 -2.49 9.65
N VAL A 18 -20.58 -2.33 10.43
CA VAL A 18 -20.50 -2.10 11.87
C VAL A 18 -20.74 -3.41 12.60
N ILE A 19 -19.85 -3.76 13.51
CA ILE A 19 -19.94 -4.96 14.33
C ILE A 19 -20.03 -4.61 15.81
N PRO A 20 -20.76 -5.39 16.63
CA PRO A 20 -20.80 -5.18 18.07
C PRO A 20 -19.43 -5.48 18.70
N LYS A 21 -19.02 -4.66 19.67
CA LYS A 21 -17.79 -4.83 20.46
C LYS A 21 -17.98 -4.27 21.85
N GLY A 22 -18.19 -5.13 22.84
CA GLY A 22 -18.63 -4.77 24.18
C GLY A 22 -17.70 -3.87 25.00
N ARG A 23 -16.40 -3.77 24.62
CA ARG A 23 -15.40 -2.92 25.34
C ARG A 23 -15.22 -1.54 24.72
N THR A 24 -16.11 -1.11 23.82
CA THR A 24 -16.05 0.22 23.20
C THR A 24 -17.09 1.15 23.81
N LYS A 25 -16.78 2.46 23.85
CA LYS A 25 -17.68 3.50 24.40
C LYS A 25 -19.13 3.40 23.89
N HIS A 26 -19.31 2.99 22.64
CA HIS A 26 -20.63 2.91 22.00
C HIS A 26 -21.10 1.47 21.72
N GLY A 27 -20.37 0.45 22.22
CA GLY A 27 -20.71 -0.96 21.99
C GLY A 27 -20.54 -1.46 20.55
N TYR A 28 -20.02 -0.65 19.64
CA TYR A 28 -19.85 -0.96 18.22
C TYR A 28 -18.52 -0.44 17.68
N VAL A 29 -18.02 -1.09 16.62
CA VAL A 29 -16.83 -0.67 15.88
C VAL A 29 -17.05 -0.85 14.38
N ALA A 30 -16.51 0.06 13.59
CA ALA A 30 -16.46 -0.09 12.14
C ALA A 30 -15.41 -1.15 11.77
N LYS A 31 -15.79 -2.07 10.89
CA LYS A 31 -14.90 -3.05 10.28
C LYS A 31 -14.85 -2.79 8.79
N THR A 32 -13.65 -2.71 8.25
CA THR A 32 -13.41 -2.44 6.83
C THR A 32 -12.62 -3.55 6.17
N ASP A 33 -13.05 -3.95 4.99
CA ASP A 33 -12.44 -4.93 4.11
C ASP A 33 -12.26 -4.32 2.72
N MET A 34 -11.42 -4.91 1.87
CA MET A 34 -11.49 -4.64 0.44
C MET A 34 -12.81 -5.18 -0.12
N ASN A 35 -13.50 -4.41 -0.96
CA ASN A 35 -14.70 -4.91 -1.60
C ASN A 35 -14.38 -5.93 -2.72
N GLN A 36 -15.38 -6.71 -3.14
CA GLN A 36 -15.20 -7.77 -4.14
C GLN A 36 -14.68 -7.26 -5.50
N LYS A 37 -15.12 -6.07 -5.92
CA LYS A 37 -14.65 -5.44 -7.17
C LYS A 37 -13.16 -5.12 -7.08
N ALA A 38 -12.71 -4.56 -5.95
CA ALA A 38 -11.31 -4.24 -5.71
C ALA A 38 -10.44 -5.51 -5.64
N LEU A 39 -10.88 -6.55 -4.93
CA LEU A 39 -10.18 -7.83 -4.89
C LEU A 39 -10.03 -8.46 -6.27
N LYS A 40 -11.12 -8.48 -7.06
CA LYS A 40 -11.09 -9.00 -8.45
C LYS A 40 -10.13 -8.18 -9.33
N LYS A 41 -10.19 -6.84 -9.25
CA LYS A 41 -9.31 -5.93 -10.00
C LYS A 41 -7.83 -6.15 -9.62
N ALA A 42 -7.52 -6.27 -8.31
CA ALA A 42 -6.18 -6.53 -7.82
C ALA A 42 -5.63 -7.87 -8.36
N LYS A 43 -6.40 -8.96 -8.24
CA LYS A 43 -6.03 -10.28 -8.77
C LYS A 43 -5.75 -10.25 -10.27
N THR A 44 -6.64 -9.62 -11.05
CA THR A 44 -6.49 -9.53 -12.50
C THR A 44 -5.27 -8.70 -12.90
N ASN A 45 -5.10 -7.52 -12.30
CA ASN A 45 -3.99 -6.62 -12.62
C ASN A 45 -2.64 -7.27 -12.30
N LEU A 46 -2.47 -7.85 -11.11
CA LEU A 46 -1.23 -8.52 -10.74
C LEU A 46 -0.93 -9.76 -11.60
N LYS A 47 -1.97 -10.54 -12.00
CA LYS A 47 -1.78 -11.64 -12.96
C LYS A 47 -1.27 -11.14 -14.31
N LEU A 48 -1.74 -10.01 -14.80
CA LEU A 48 -1.24 -9.40 -16.03
C LEU A 48 0.23 -8.99 -15.87
N LYS A 49 0.59 -8.32 -14.75
CA LYS A 49 1.99 -7.94 -14.49
C LYS A 49 2.93 -9.15 -14.44
N VAL A 50 2.53 -10.26 -13.82
CA VAL A 50 3.31 -11.50 -13.82
C VAL A 50 3.45 -12.08 -15.24
N LYS A 51 2.41 -12.01 -16.07
CA LYS A 51 2.50 -12.42 -17.48
C LYS A 51 3.45 -11.52 -18.28
N ASP A 52 3.44 -10.21 -18.03
CA ASP A 52 4.34 -9.26 -18.69
C ASP A 52 5.80 -9.56 -18.32
N ILE A 53 6.10 -9.84 -17.04
CA ILE A 53 7.44 -10.27 -16.60
C ILE A 53 7.86 -11.58 -17.28
N ALA A 54 6.95 -12.55 -17.41
CA ALA A 54 7.25 -13.83 -18.06
C ALA A 54 7.53 -13.70 -19.57
N ARG A 55 6.91 -12.70 -20.23
CA ARG A 55 7.16 -12.42 -21.66
C ARG A 55 8.44 -11.63 -21.88
N HIS A 56 8.66 -10.63 -21.05
CA HIS A 56 9.81 -9.72 -21.14
C HIS A 56 10.38 -9.50 -19.73
N THR A 57 11.40 -10.26 -19.39
CA THR A 57 12.07 -10.22 -18.08
C THR A 57 12.98 -8.99 -18.01
N THR A 58 12.38 -7.82 -17.80
CA THR A 58 13.10 -6.55 -17.66
C THR A 58 12.90 -5.97 -16.25
N GLY A 59 13.89 -5.20 -15.79
CA GLY A 59 13.79 -4.46 -14.52
C GLY A 59 12.56 -3.54 -14.49
N PHE A 60 12.20 -2.96 -15.64
CA PHE A 60 11.00 -2.13 -15.79
C PHE A 60 9.71 -2.89 -15.46
N ASN A 61 9.50 -4.11 -15.98
CA ASN A 61 8.32 -4.91 -15.70
C ASN A 61 8.28 -5.38 -14.25
N ILE A 62 9.43 -5.70 -13.65
CA ILE A 62 9.54 -6.05 -12.23
C ILE A 62 9.17 -4.83 -11.37
N SER A 63 9.71 -3.66 -11.68
CA SER A 63 9.37 -2.41 -10.99
C SER A 63 7.87 -2.07 -11.10
N ARG A 64 7.25 -2.23 -12.27
CA ARG A 64 5.81 -2.04 -12.45
C ARG A 64 4.96 -2.96 -11.58
N TYR A 65 5.39 -4.22 -11.41
CA TYR A 65 4.73 -5.14 -10.47
C TYR A 65 4.88 -4.62 -9.03
N ASN A 66 6.10 -4.29 -8.61
CA ASN A 66 6.40 -3.82 -7.26
C ASN A 66 5.63 -2.52 -6.93
N LEU A 67 5.62 -1.54 -7.83
CA LEU A 67 4.84 -0.30 -7.68
C LEU A 67 3.33 -0.57 -7.55
N THR A 68 2.81 -1.55 -8.29
CA THR A 68 1.41 -1.95 -8.17
C THR A 68 1.12 -2.55 -6.79
N VAL A 69 2.03 -3.37 -6.24
CA VAL A 69 1.91 -3.93 -4.90
C VAL A 69 1.98 -2.84 -3.83
N ILE A 70 2.97 -1.93 -3.92
CA ILE A 70 3.14 -0.79 -3.00
C ILE A 70 1.89 0.08 -2.99
N GLY A 71 1.42 0.50 -4.16
CA GLY A 71 0.23 1.34 -4.28
C GLY A 71 -1.01 0.68 -3.66
N MET A 72 -1.18 -0.63 -3.87
CA MET A 72 -2.28 -1.39 -3.27
C MET A 72 -2.12 -1.50 -1.74
N GLN A 73 -0.93 -1.79 -1.24
CA GLN A 73 -0.65 -1.87 0.19
C GLN A 73 -0.88 -0.51 0.87
N ASN A 74 -0.38 0.57 0.30
CA ASN A 74 -0.54 1.92 0.84
C ASN A 74 -2.01 2.37 0.85
N TYR A 75 -2.76 2.06 -0.21
CA TYR A 75 -4.18 2.44 -0.28
C TYR A 75 -5.04 1.67 0.72
N TYR A 76 -4.81 0.36 0.87
CA TYR A 76 -5.64 -0.50 1.72
C TYR A 76 -5.09 -0.73 3.13
N CYS A 77 -3.93 -0.17 3.50
CA CYS A 77 -3.34 -0.36 4.83
C CYS A 77 -4.26 0.05 6.00
N ILE A 78 -5.21 0.96 5.76
CA ILE A 78 -6.21 1.40 6.74
C ILE A 78 -7.38 0.43 6.91
N ALA A 79 -7.52 -0.58 6.04
CA ALA A 79 -8.59 -1.59 6.17
C ALA A 79 -8.30 -2.51 7.35
N THR A 80 -9.31 -2.74 8.20
CA THR A 80 -9.19 -3.58 9.39
C THR A 80 -8.66 -4.98 9.07
N ASN A 81 -9.09 -5.56 7.95
CA ASN A 81 -8.71 -6.92 7.53
C ASN A 81 -7.75 -6.92 6.34
N VAL A 82 -6.95 -5.87 6.14
CA VAL A 82 -6.04 -5.75 4.98
C VAL A 82 -5.17 -6.98 4.80
N TYR A 83 -4.61 -7.53 5.88
CA TYR A 83 -3.76 -8.71 5.81
C TYR A 83 -4.48 -9.91 5.17
N ASN A 84 -5.71 -10.21 5.63
CA ASN A 84 -6.49 -11.32 5.08
C ASN A 84 -6.87 -11.09 3.62
N ASN A 85 -7.26 -9.87 3.28
CA ASN A 85 -7.63 -9.50 1.91
C ASN A 85 -6.42 -9.64 0.95
N LEU A 86 -5.25 -9.13 1.34
CA LEU A 86 -4.04 -9.25 0.51
C LEU A 86 -3.47 -10.67 0.50
N THR A 87 -3.67 -11.44 1.57
CA THR A 87 -3.34 -12.87 1.59
C THR A 87 -4.18 -13.64 0.56
N GLU A 88 -5.48 -13.35 0.46
CA GLU A 88 -6.35 -13.93 -0.56
C GLU A 88 -5.86 -13.61 -1.99
N VAL A 89 -5.45 -12.36 -2.23
CA VAL A 89 -4.87 -11.96 -3.52
C VAL A 89 -3.57 -12.70 -3.80
N SER A 90 -2.71 -12.83 -2.79
CA SER A 90 -1.43 -13.56 -2.89
C SER A 90 -1.64 -15.03 -3.23
N TYR A 91 -2.52 -15.72 -2.52
CA TYR A 91 -2.84 -17.13 -2.83
C TYR A 91 -3.39 -17.32 -4.25
N ALA A 92 -4.25 -16.43 -4.70
CA ALA A 92 -4.79 -16.47 -6.07
C ALA A 92 -3.72 -16.25 -7.14
N LEU A 93 -2.60 -15.61 -6.80
CA LEU A 93 -1.49 -15.32 -7.71
C LEU A 93 -0.42 -16.43 -7.74
N LEU A 94 -0.27 -17.18 -6.64
CA LEU A 94 0.76 -18.22 -6.50
C LEU A 94 0.84 -19.20 -7.68
N PRO A 95 -0.26 -19.78 -8.20
CA PRO A 95 -0.20 -20.67 -9.35
C PRO A 95 0.37 -19.99 -10.58
N THR A 96 -0.02 -18.72 -10.82
CA THR A 96 0.46 -17.94 -11.97
C THR A 96 1.97 -17.68 -11.85
N ILE A 97 2.46 -17.29 -10.67
CA ILE A 97 3.89 -17.10 -10.40
C ILE A 97 4.65 -18.41 -10.62
N ARG A 98 4.21 -19.51 -10.00
CA ARG A 98 4.87 -20.81 -10.09
C ARG A 98 4.98 -21.33 -11.52
N ILE A 99 3.91 -21.21 -12.30
CA ILE A 99 3.88 -21.71 -13.67
C ILE A 99 4.64 -20.79 -14.63
N ARG A 100 4.39 -19.48 -14.55
CA ARG A 100 4.92 -18.52 -15.53
C ARG A 100 6.37 -18.12 -15.30
N LEU A 101 6.81 -18.11 -14.05
CA LEU A 101 8.15 -17.65 -13.67
C LEU A 101 9.09 -18.82 -13.29
N ARG A 102 8.66 -20.07 -13.43
CA ARG A 102 9.41 -21.28 -13.01
C ARG A 102 10.86 -21.29 -13.45
N ASN A 103 11.12 -20.90 -14.69
CA ASN A 103 12.47 -21.03 -15.28
C ASN A 103 13.37 -19.79 -15.01
N ILE A 104 12.79 -18.68 -14.54
CA ILE A 104 13.50 -17.41 -14.34
C ILE A 104 13.51 -16.93 -12.88
N ALA A 105 12.69 -17.53 -12.04
CA ALA A 105 12.55 -17.14 -10.65
C ALA A 105 13.31 -18.07 -9.71
N LYS A 106 13.98 -17.47 -8.71
CA LYS A 106 14.55 -18.17 -7.56
C LYS A 106 13.79 -17.77 -6.30
N SER A 107 13.69 -18.66 -5.34
CA SER A 107 13.05 -18.38 -4.04
C SER A 107 14.12 -18.31 -2.96
N VAL A 108 14.25 -17.16 -2.31
CA VAL A 108 15.23 -16.92 -1.24
C VAL A 108 14.52 -16.47 0.05
N PRO A 109 15.09 -16.73 1.23
CA PRO A 109 14.59 -16.14 2.47
C PRO A 109 14.73 -14.62 2.44
N PHE A 110 13.80 -13.89 3.10
CA PHE A 110 13.84 -12.42 3.16
C PHE A 110 15.15 -11.90 3.75
N GLU A 111 15.69 -12.57 4.77
CA GLU A 111 16.98 -12.23 5.39
C GLU A 111 18.18 -12.29 4.43
N SER A 112 18.06 -13.06 3.33
CA SER A 112 19.09 -13.16 2.29
C SER A 112 18.95 -12.12 1.17
N THR A 113 17.99 -11.23 1.26
CA THR A 113 17.80 -10.13 0.30
C THR A 113 18.71 -8.94 0.66
N SER A 114 18.84 -7.97 -0.24
CA SER A 114 19.66 -6.78 0.00
C SER A 114 19.16 -5.99 1.21
N SER A 115 20.09 -5.35 1.94
CA SER A 115 19.77 -4.49 3.10
C SER A 115 18.83 -3.35 2.71
N GLU A 116 18.98 -2.81 1.52
CA GLU A 116 18.09 -1.79 0.97
C GLU A 116 16.65 -2.30 0.79
N PHE A 117 16.47 -3.49 0.24
CA PHE A 117 15.15 -4.10 0.13
C PHE A 117 14.53 -4.38 1.50
N GLN A 118 15.31 -4.87 2.46
CA GLN A 118 14.87 -5.13 3.82
C GLN A 118 14.44 -3.85 4.54
N SER A 119 15.17 -2.75 4.39
CA SER A 119 14.84 -1.46 5.00
C SER A 119 13.53 -0.86 4.45
N ARG A 120 13.28 -1.04 3.15
CA ARG A 120 12.06 -0.56 2.47
C ARG A 120 10.82 -1.43 2.76
N THR A 121 10.99 -2.69 3.14
CA THR A 121 9.90 -3.66 3.34
C THR A 121 9.75 -4.08 4.80
N LYS A 122 9.41 -3.12 5.66
CA LYS A 122 9.21 -3.36 7.10
C LYS A 122 8.03 -4.32 7.35
N GLY A 123 8.18 -5.20 8.35
CA GLY A 123 7.10 -6.10 8.80
C GLY A 123 7.04 -7.46 8.12
N ILE A 124 7.97 -7.77 7.23
CA ILE A 124 8.13 -9.12 6.67
C ILE A 124 8.96 -9.97 7.62
N ARG A 125 8.51 -11.21 7.87
CA ARG A 125 9.25 -12.15 8.72
C ARG A 125 10.53 -12.61 8.01
N PRO A 126 11.68 -12.78 8.74
CA PRO A 126 12.98 -13.16 8.15
C PRO A 126 12.93 -14.38 7.25
N LYS A 127 12.21 -15.42 7.65
CA LYS A 127 12.06 -16.69 6.91
C LYS A 127 11.04 -16.66 5.77
N THR A 128 10.39 -15.50 5.51
CA THR A 128 9.43 -15.38 4.39
C THR A 128 10.17 -15.58 3.07
N LYS A 129 9.66 -16.45 2.22
CA LYS A 129 10.23 -16.70 0.90
C LYS A 129 9.91 -15.56 -0.05
N ILE A 130 10.94 -14.94 -0.59
CA ILE A 130 10.88 -13.87 -1.59
C ILE A 130 11.22 -14.44 -2.96
N VAL A 131 10.45 -14.10 -3.95
CA VAL A 131 10.71 -14.47 -5.35
C VAL A 131 11.70 -13.47 -5.94
N MET A 132 12.85 -13.96 -6.39
CA MET A 132 13.89 -13.15 -7.06
C MET A 132 13.90 -13.46 -8.55
N ILE A 133 14.02 -12.45 -9.38
CA ILE A 133 14.14 -12.55 -10.83
C ILE A 133 15.31 -11.68 -11.28
N ALA A 134 16.35 -12.28 -11.84
CA ALA A 134 17.57 -11.56 -12.25
C ALA A 134 18.04 -10.57 -11.17
N ASP A 135 18.19 -11.07 -9.94
CA ASP A 135 18.60 -10.33 -8.73
C ASP A 135 17.65 -9.22 -8.25
N ASN A 136 16.50 -9.06 -8.91
CA ASN A 136 15.45 -8.13 -8.47
C ASN A 136 14.37 -8.86 -7.66
N PRO A 137 14.08 -8.43 -6.43
CA PRO A 137 13.04 -9.03 -5.62
C PRO A 137 11.64 -8.61 -6.07
N LEU A 138 10.71 -9.56 -6.10
CA LEU A 138 9.28 -9.27 -6.17
C LEU A 138 8.75 -9.01 -4.76
N LEU A 139 8.09 -7.88 -4.57
CA LEU A 139 7.44 -7.53 -3.31
C LEU A 139 6.33 -8.52 -2.96
N PRO A 140 6.33 -9.07 -1.74
CA PRO A 140 5.25 -9.94 -1.27
C PRO A 140 3.98 -9.12 -1.05
N ILE A 141 2.88 -9.59 -1.62
CA ILE A 141 1.59 -8.89 -1.60
C ILE A 141 1.06 -8.72 -0.16
N GLN A 142 1.22 -9.74 0.68
CA GLN A 142 0.77 -9.75 2.07
C GLN A 142 1.68 -9.01 3.05
N GLY A 143 2.80 -8.48 2.60
CA GLY A 143 3.75 -7.73 3.44
C GLY A 143 3.25 -6.33 3.82
N VAL A 144 2.01 -6.23 4.31
CA VAL A 144 1.38 -4.97 4.70
C VAL A 144 1.20 -4.89 6.21
N GLN A 145 1.50 -3.73 6.78
CA GLN A 145 1.13 -3.41 8.16
C GLN A 145 -0.16 -2.60 8.16
N HIS A 146 -1.12 -3.01 9.01
CA HIS A 146 -2.31 -2.20 9.25
C HIS A 146 -1.90 -0.88 9.88
N LYS A 147 -2.38 0.21 9.32
CA LYS A 147 -2.27 1.56 9.91
C LYS A 147 -3.65 1.99 10.38
N ASN A 148 -3.72 2.53 11.58
CA ASN A 148 -4.94 3.18 12.01
C ASN A 148 -5.23 4.35 11.06
N PRO A 149 -6.49 4.52 10.61
CA PRO A 149 -6.86 5.72 9.87
C PRO A 149 -6.54 6.93 10.75
N MET A 150 -6.10 8.03 10.12
CA MET A 150 -5.91 9.28 10.84
C MET A 150 -7.22 9.64 11.53
N ASN A 151 -7.17 9.87 12.84
CA ASN A 151 -8.32 10.42 13.54
C ASN A 151 -8.64 11.77 12.93
N PHE A 152 -9.92 12.00 12.67
CA PHE A 152 -10.37 13.30 12.19
C PHE A 152 -10.08 14.34 13.26
N SER A 153 -9.10 15.18 13.02
CA SER A 153 -8.75 16.33 13.87
C SER A 153 -8.94 17.58 13.03
N GLN A 154 -9.55 18.60 13.63
CA GLN A 154 -9.71 19.91 12.97
C GLN A 154 -8.36 20.58 12.66
N ASP A 155 -7.30 20.14 13.35
CA ASP A 155 -5.93 20.61 13.12
C ASP A 155 -5.30 20.01 11.86
N ILE A 156 -5.86 18.92 11.30
CA ILE A 156 -5.38 18.29 10.08
C ILE A 156 -6.21 18.82 8.92
N CYS A 157 -5.69 19.80 8.20
CA CYS A 157 -6.38 20.39 7.06
C CYS A 157 -5.38 20.97 6.05
N ASN A 158 -5.80 21.05 4.78
CA ASN A 158 -4.97 21.60 3.70
C ASN A 158 -4.94 23.15 3.68
N PHE A 159 -5.71 23.82 4.55
CA PHE A 159 -5.86 25.27 4.53
C PHE A 159 -4.86 26.02 5.42
N THR A 160 -4.17 25.32 6.33
CA THR A 160 -3.16 25.92 7.21
C THR A 160 -1.81 25.23 7.03
N LYS A 161 -0.70 25.99 7.19
CA LYS A 161 0.65 25.42 7.10
C LYS A 161 0.86 24.30 8.13
N GLN A 162 0.36 24.47 9.36
CA GLN A 162 0.42 23.46 10.41
C GLN A 162 -0.39 22.19 10.07
N GLY A 163 -1.58 22.37 9.48
CA GLY A 163 -2.42 21.26 9.07
C GLY A 163 -1.78 20.43 7.95
N ARG A 164 -1.20 21.09 6.93
CA ARG A 164 -0.46 20.40 5.85
C ARG A 164 0.73 19.62 6.38
N ASN A 165 1.51 20.19 7.29
CA ASN A 165 2.62 19.48 7.90
C ASN A 165 2.15 18.18 8.60
N LYS A 166 1.02 18.23 9.33
CA LYS A 166 0.45 17.04 9.98
C LYS A 166 -0.05 15.99 8.99
N VAL A 167 -0.55 16.37 7.80
CA VAL A 167 -0.94 15.42 6.74
C VAL A 167 0.25 14.58 6.28
N HIS A 168 1.46 15.17 6.24
CA HIS A 168 2.66 14.54 5.73
C HIS A 168 3.56 13.92 6.82
N GLU A 169 3.26 14.13 8.12
CA GLU A 169 4.08 13.64 9.25
C GLU A 169 4.27 12.12 9.29
N ASP A 170 3.31 11.34 8.79
CA ASP A 170 3.31 9.88 8.86
C ASP A 170 3.77 9.18 7.57
N VAL A 171 4.40 9.90 6.65
CA VAL A 171 4.90 9.31 5.41
C VAL A 171 6.23 8.60 5.67
N VAL A 172 6.22 7.28 5.51
CA VAL A 172 7.32 6.38 5.92
C VAL A 172 8.44 6.25 4.87
N VAL A 173 8.20 6.71 3.63
CA VAL A 173 9.08 6.42 2.49
C VAL A 173 10.12 7.52 2.26
N VAL A 174 9.85 8.73 2.73
CA VAL A 174 10.69 9.92 2.60
C VAL A 174 11.03 10.43 3.98
N THR A 175 12.22 10.94 4.20
CA THR A 175 12.62 11.46 5.51
C THR A 175 11.80 12.70 5.88
N LYS A 176 11.62 12.92 7.19
CA LYS A 176 10.89 14.11 7.68
C LYS A 176 11.62 15.41 7.30
N GLU A 177 12.94 15.36 7.19
CA GLU A 177 13.80 16.46 6.79
C GLU A 177 13.57 16.85 5.32
N GLU A 178 13.45 15.86 4.43
CA GLU A 178 13.16 16.09 3.01
C GLU A 178 11.77 16.70 2.81
N ILE A 179 10.76 16.19 3.53
CA ILE A 179 9.41 16.77 3.48
C ILE A 179 9.40 18.20 4.01
N ARG A 180 10.11 18.49 5.10
CA ARG A 180 10.23 19.87 5.63
C ARG A 180 10.88 20.80 4.64
N ALA A 181 11.97 20.37 4.02
CA ALA A 181 12.67 21.16 2.99
C ALA A 181 11.75 21.48 1.81
N LEU A 182 10.90 20.52 1.38
CA LEU A 182 9.93 20.78 0.31
C LEU A 182 8.83 21.75 0.72
N LEU A 183 8.35 21.68 1.97
CA LEU A 183 7.34 22.58 2.54
C LEU A 183 7.88 24.00 2.76
N GLU A 184 9.16 24.13 3.13
CA GLU A 184 9.81 25.42 3.34
C GLU A 184 10.17 26.11 2.02
N ASN A 185 10.39 25.35 0.95
CA ASN A 185 10.67 25.83 -0.41
C ASN A 185 9.41 25.90 -1.29
N GLU A 186 8.24 26.22 -0.71
CA GLU A 186 7.06 26.52 -1.49
C GLU A 186 7.31 27.77 -2.37
N ASN A 187 7.01 27.65 -3.67
CA ASN A 187 7.04 28.81 -4.55
C ASN A 187 5.76 29.64 -4.33
N PRO A 188 5.87 30.90 -3.87
CA PRO A 188 4.70 31.76 -3.62
C PRO A 188 3.86 32.04 -4.87
N ALA A 189 4.43 31.85 -6.07
CA ALA A 189 3.74 32.05 -7.34
C ALA A 189 2.85 30.85 -7.73
N ASP A 190 3.03 29.70 -7.10
CA ASP A 190 2.27 28.49 -7.38
C ASP A 190 1.06 28.36 -6.45
N SER A 191 0.00 27.70 -6.93
CA SER A 191 -1.16 27.44 -6.08
C SER A 191 -0.82 26.45 -4.95
N VAL A 192 -1.52 26.53 -3.82
CA VAL A 192 -1.37 25.58 -2.70
C VAL A 192 -1.55 24.14 -3.17
N GLU A 193 -2.52 23.90 -4.06
CA GLU A 193 -2.77 22.58 -4.64
C GLU A 193 -1.59 22.06 -5.47
N PHE A 194 -0.90 22.93 -6.20
CA PHE A 194 0.29 22.55 -6.96
C PHE A 194 1.44 22.14 -6.03
N ASN A 195 1.68 22.91 -4.97
CA ASN A 195 2.71 22.59 -3.99
C ASN A 195 2.42 21.29 -3.24
N ASP A 196 1.16 21.04 -2.84
CA ASP A 196 0.74 19.78 -2.22
C ASP A 196 0.87 18.58 -3.18
N ASN A 197 0.54 18.77 -4.46
CA ASN A 197 0.71 17.76 -5.49
C ASN A 197 2.19 17.45 -5.75
N ARG A 198 3.07 18.45 -5.71
CA ARG A 198 4.52 18.27 -5.82
C ARG A 198 5.06 17.38 -4.69
N ILE A 199 4.65 17.63 -3.45
CA ILE A 199 5.03 16.82 -2.29
C ILE A 199 4.49 15.39 -2.45
N SER A 200 3.25 15.25 -2.85
CA SER A 200 2.62 13.93 -3.09
C SER A 200 3.33 13.16 -4.20
N ALA A 201 3.75 13.83 -5.27
CA ALA A 201 4.50 13.23 -6.36
C ALA A 201 5.90 12.79 -5.91
N TYR A 202 6.62 13.62 -5.16
CA TYR A 202 7.93 13.31 -4.60
C TYR A 202 7.87 12.09 -3.68
N ILE A 203 6.87 12.02 -2.82
CA ILE A 203 6.60 10.87 -1.95
C ILE A 203 6.32 9.61 -2.77
N ALA A 204 5.49 9.73 -3.83
CA ALA A 204 5.15 8.61 -4.70
C ALA A 204 6.36 8.09 -5.51
N GLN A 205 7.30 8.96 -5.83
CA GLN A 205 8.56 8.65 -6.51
C GLN A 205 9.67 8.20 -5.55
N GLN A 206 9.38 8.07 -4.25
CA GLN A 206 10.33 7.64 -3.22
C GLN A 206 11.54 8.59 -3.06
N GLY A 207 11.36 9.87 -3.32
CA GLY A 207 12.41 10.88 -3.19
C GLY A 207 13.36 10.97 -4.39
N ASN A 208 13.00 10.40 -5.55
CA ASN A 208 13.75 10.51 -6.81
C ASN A 208 13.22 11.63 -7.71
#